data_aadacb52f871efbc8487d0f796c0a390
#
_entry.id   aadacb52f871efbc8487d0f796c0a390
#
_cell.length_a   1.000
_cell.length_b   1.000
_cell.length_c   1.000
_cell.angle_alpha   90.00
_cell.angle_beta   90.00
_cell.angle_gamma   90.00
#
_symmetry.space_group_name_H-M   'P 1'
#
loop_
_entity.id
_entity.type
_entity.pdbx_description
1 polymer ?
#
loop_
_entity_poly.entity_id
_entity_poly.type
_entity_poly.pdbx_seq_one_letter_code
_entity_poly.pdbx_strand_id
1 'polypeptide(L)'
;MIDDADVVGHYDKADLYSQILAGLGQEGLIQPTPQDLSAVDEFHIGGVEATRLVSEALAPPAAGRLLDIGCGIGGPARFIAAKTGCDVTGIDLTKSFVETGNHLSR
;
A
#
# COMPACT_ATOMS: atom_id res chain seq x y z
N MET A 1 8.14 -23.23 12.90
CA MET A 1 7.15 -22.71 11.94
C MET A 1 6.62 -21.38 12.45
N ILE A 2 6.65 -20.38 11.59
CA ILE A 2 6.08 -19.05 11.91
C ILE A 2 4.58 -19.14 11.67
N ASP A 3 3.77 -18.83 12.66
CA ASP A 3 2.32 -18.75 12.50
C ASP A 3 1.87 -17.31 12.21
N ASP A 4 0.58 -17.11 11.95
CA ASP A 4 0.04 -15.80 11.62
C ASP A 4 0.27 -14.77 12.73
N ALA A 5 0.19 -15.20 13.99
CA ALA A 5 0.41 -14.32 15.14
C ALA A 5 1.86 -13.85 15.21
N ASP A 6 2.85 -14.72 14.91
CA ASP A 6 4.26 -14.36 14.87
C ASP A 6 4.54 -13.36 13.76
N VAL A 7 3.95 -13.56 12.56
CA VAL A 7 4.10 -12.65 11.44
C VAL A 7 3.50 -11.28 11.77
N VAL A 8 2.28 -11.27 12.30
CA VAL A 8 1.60 -10.03 12.70
C VAL A 8 2.38 -9.30 13.79
N GLY A 9 2.85 -10.02 14.82
CA GLY A 9 3.63 -9.41 15.90
C GLY A 9 4.94 -8.79 15.44
N HIS A 10 5.58 -9.37 14.41
CA HIS A 10 6.82 -8.84 13.86
C HIS A 10 6.60 -7.50 13.14
N TYR A 11 5.49 -7.34 12.42
CA TYR A 11 5.19 -6.14 11.65
C TYR A 11 4.23 -5.18 12.33
N ASP A 12 3.53 -5.64 13.38
CA ASP A 12 2.53 -4.83 14.08
C ASP A 12 3.22 -3.86 15.03
N LYS A 13 3.67 -2.74 14.49
CA LYS A 13 4.29 -1.67 15.25
C LYS A 13 3.29 -0.55 15.44
N ALA A 14 3.12 -0.14 16.69
CA ALA A 14 2.31 1.02 16.99
C ALA A 14 2.82 2.22 16.21
N ASP A 15 1.91 2.97 15.62
CA ASP A 15 2.19 4.25 15.02
C ASP A 15 3.03 4.21 13.73
N LEU A 16 2.90 3.13 12.95
CA LEU A 16 3.55 3.03 11.65
C LEU A 16 3.19 4.21 10.74
N TYR A 17 1.95 4.67 10.76
CA TYR A 17 1.49 5.81 9.98
C TYR A 17 2.30 7.08 10.30
N SER A 18 2.47 7.40 11.58
CA SER A 18 3.25 8.57 12.00
C SER A 18 4.73 8.43 11.63
N GLN A 19 5.28 7.22 11.74
CA GLN A 19 6.67 6.96 11.33
C GLN A 19 6.87 7.21 9.84
N ILE A 20 5.91 6.81 9.00
CA ILE A 20 5.97 7.05 7.56
C ILE A 20 5.95 8.56 7.27
N LEU A 21 5.03 9.29 7.88
CA LEU A 21 4.94 10.74 7.68
C LEU A 21 6.21 11.46 8.11
N ALA A 22 6.75 11.09 9.27
CA ALA A 22 8.01 11.65 9.76
C ALA A 22 9.16 11.37 8.80
N GLY A 23 9.27 10.13 8.31
CA GLY A 23 10.29 9.72 7.35
C GLY A 23 10.23 10.47 6.03
N LEU A 24 9.05 10.93 5.63
CA LEU A 24 8.85 11.74 4.42
C LEU A 24 9.07 13.24 4.68
N GLY A 25 9.27 13.66 5.94
CA GLY A 25 9.37 15.07 6.30
C GLY A 25 8.08 15.85 6.07
N GLN A 26 6.94 15.19 6.19
CA GLN A 26 5.64 15.73 5.80
C GLN A 26 4.61 15.72 6.93
N GLU A 27 5.07 15.90 8.17
CA GLU A 27 4.19 15.87 9.34
C GLU A 27 3.05 16.89 9.28
N GLY A 28 3.17 17.91 8.46
CA GLY A 28 2.14 18.91 8.28
C GLY A 28 1.16 18.64 7.14
N LEU A 29 1.38 17.60 6.35
CA LEU A 29 0.52 17.32 5.22
C LEU A 29 -0.77 16.62 5.65
N ILE A 30 -1.88 17.10 5.11
CA ILE A 30 -3.19 16.53 5.39
C ILE A 30 -3.35 15.17 4.67
N GLN A 31 -2.83 15.06 3.45
CA GLN A 31 -2.98 13.86 2.64
C GLN A 31 -1.80 13.70 1.68
N PRO A 32 -0.88 12.75 1.94
CA PRO A 32 0.22 12.47 1.02
C PRO A 32 -0.30 11.89 -0.30
N THR A 33 0.37 12.23 -1.39
CA THR A 33 0.06 11.67 -2.72
C THR A 33 0.67 10.28 -2.89
N PRO A 34 0.22 9.48 -3.87
CA PRO A 34 0.90 8.22 -4.18
C PRO A 34 2.39 8.36 -4.48
N GLN A 35 2.81 9.46 -5.12
CA GLN A 35 4.22 9.74 -5.35
C GLN A 35 4.98 9.95 -4.05
N ASP A 36 4.41 10.70 -3.12
CA ASP A 36 5.03 10.95 -1.82
C ASP A 36 5.31 9.64 -1.09
N LEU A 37 4.41 8.68 -1.22
CA LEU A 37 4.45 7.40 -0.50
C LEU A 37 5.30 6.34 -1.19
N SER A 38 5.59 6.46 -2.48
CA SER A 38 6.20 5.39 -3.28
C SER A 38 7.55 4.91 -2.73
N ALA A 39 8.29 5.76 -2.02
CA ALA A 39 9.57 5.38 -1.43
C ALA A 39 9.42 4.46 -0.21
N VAL A 40 8.24 4.41 0.42
CA VAL A 40 8.02 3.70 1.68
C VAL A 40 6.94 2.62 1.61
N ASP A 41 6.08 2.63 0.60
CA ASP A 41 4.94 1.71 0.53
C ASP A 41 5.09 0.59 -0.50
N GLU A 42 6.20 0.56 -1.24
CA GLU A 42 6.51 -0.49 -2.20
C GLU A 42 7.52 -1.46 -1.58
N PHE A 43 7.03 -2.46 -0.84
CA PHE A 43 7.87 -3.38 -0.08
C PHE A 43 8.46 -4.52 -0.90
N HIS A 44 7.98 -4.72 -2.13
CA HIS A 44 8.43 -5.81 -2.99
C HIS A 44 9.68 -5.43 -3.79
N ILE A 45 10.33 -6.44 -4.35
CA ILE A 45 11.49 -6.24 -5.23
C ILE A 45 11.03 -5.53 -6.50
N GLY A 46 11.78 -4.49 -6.91
CA GLY A 46 11.49 -3.72 -8.11
C GLY A 46 10.67 -2.46 -7.87
N GLY A 47 10.13 -2.27 -6.66
CA GLY A 47 9.45 -1.04 -6.26
C GLY A 47 8.30 -0.65 -7.18
N VAL A 48 8.10 0.66 -7.36
CA VAL A 48 7.00 1.19 -8.17
C VAL A 48 7.09 0.80 -9.64
N GLU A 49 8.30 0.58 -10.16
CA GLU A 49 8.47 0.16 -11.56
C GLU A 49 7.87 -1.23 -11.80
N ALA A 50 8.08 -2.17 -10.86
CA ALA A 50 7.45 -3.49 -10.94
C ALA A 50 5.92 -3.39 -10.88
N THR A 51 5.39 -2.53 -10.03
CA THR A 51 3.94 -2.26 -9.94
C THR A 51 3.41 -1.70 -11.26
N ARG A 52 4.14 -0.79 -11.89
CA ARG A 52 3.77 -0.23 -13.20
C ARG A 52 3.67 -1.33 -14.26
N LEU A 53 4.65 -2.23 -14.31
CA LEU A 53 4.66 -3.32 -15.28
C LEU A 53 3.48 -4.29 -15.06
N VAL A 54 3.18 -4.61 -13.81
CA VAL A 54 2.03 -5.45 -13.46
C VAL A 54 0.73 -4.77 -13.88
N SER A 55 0.58 -3.48 -13.59
CA SER A 55 -0.59 -2.71 -13.99
C SER A 55 -0.81 -2.73 -15.50
N GLU A 56 0.25 -2.55 -16.27
CA GLU A 56 0.19 -2.59 -17.74
C GLU A 56 -0.18 -3.98 -18.26
N ALA A 57 0.39 -5.03 -17.65
CA ALA A 57 0.08 -6.42 -18.04
C ALA A 57 -1.37 -6.79 -17.75
N LEU A 58 -1.91 -6.35 -16.62
CA LEU A 58 -3.30 -6.60 -16.23
C LEU A 58 -4.28 -5.80 -17.08
N ALA A 59 -3.94 -4.57 -17.43
CA ALA A 59 -4.77 -3.64 -18.21
C ALA A 59 -6.24 -3.64 -17.76
N PRO A 60 -6.54 -3.45 -16.44
CA PRO A 60 -7.91 -3.55 -15.98
C PRO A 60 -8.76 -2.40 -16.54
N PRO A 61 -10.05 -2.66 -16.84
CA PRO A 61 -10.93 -1.59 -17.29
C PRO A 61 -11.19 -0.58 -16.17
N ALA A 62 -11.38 0.70 -16.52
CA ALA A 62 -11.58 1.79 -15.55
C ALA A 62 -12.72 1.53 -14.56
N ALA A 63 -13.81 0.88 -15.01
CA ALA A 63 -14.94 0.53 -14.14
C ALA A 63 -14.78 -0.86 -13.51
N GLY A 64 -13.63 -1.52 -13.69
CA GLY A 64 -13.39 -2.86 -13.18
C GLY A 64 -13.09 -2.89 -11.69
N ARG A 65 -13.07 -4.11 -11.14
CA ARG A 65 -12.69 -4.36 -9.76
C ARG A 65 -11.49 -5.30 -9.73
N LEU A 66 -10.56 -5.01 -8.82
CA LEU A 66 -9.32 -5.76 -8.68
C LEU A 66 -9.09 -6.07 -7.21
N LEU A 67 -8.63 -7.27 -6.93
CA LEU A 67 -8.25 -7.70 -5.57
C LEU A 67 -6.74 -7.84 -5.49
N ASP A 68 -6.13 -7.14 -4.53
CA ASP A 68 -4.70 -7.23 -4.23
C ASP A 68 -4.52 -8.05 -2.94
N ILE A 69 -4.05 -9.28 -3.07
CA ILE A 69 -3.80 -10.18 -1.95
C ILE A 69 -2.38 -9.95 -1.44
N GLY A 70 -2.25 -9.67 -0.14
CA GLY A 70 -0.97 -9.30 0.45
C GLY A 70 -0.59 -7.85 0.13
N CYS A 71 -1.54 -6.94 0.25
CA CYS A 71 -1.40 -5.57 -0.21
C CYS A 71 -0.44 -4.70 0.61
N GLY A 72 0.04 -5.17 1.76
CA GLY A 72 0.86 -4.35 2.65
C GLY A 72 0.12 -3.09 3.09
N ILE A 73 0.76 -1.94 3.01
CA ILE A 73 0.12 -0.65 3.33
C ILE A 73 -0.59 -0.01 2.12
N GLY A 74 -0.71 -0.76 1.02
CA GLY A 74 -1.56 -0.40 -0.11
C GLY A 74 -0.88 0.39 -1.23
N GLY A 75 0.47 0.43 -1.29
CA GLY A 75 1.19 1.17 -2.33
C GLY A 75 0.81 0.75 -3.74
N PRO A 76 1.00 -0.53 -4.11
CA PRO A 76 0.60 -1.00 -5.43
C PRO A 76 -0.90 -0.80 -5.72
N ALA A 77 -1.76 -1.05 -4.73
CA ALA A 77 -3.21 -0.87 -4.89
C ALA A 77 -3.56 0.58 -5.23
N ARG A 78 -2.98 1.55 -4.48
CA ARG A 78 -3.20 2.98 -4.75
C ARG A 78 -2.68 3.39 -6.13
N PHE A 79 -1.49 2.89 -6.51
CA PHE A 79 -0.91 3.17 -7.82
C PHE A 79 -1.84 2.71 -8.93
N ILE A 80 -2.32 1.47 -8.86
CA ILE A 80 -3.20 0.91 -9.90
C ILE A 80 -4.54 1.66 -9.95
N ALA A 81 -5.14 1.93 -8.80
CA ALA A 81 -6.40 2.67 -8.74
C ALA A 81 -6.25 4.07 -9.35
N ALA A 82 -5.19 4.79 -9.01
CA ALA A 82 -4.96 6.14 -9.52
C ALA A 82 -4.68 6.13 -11.03
N LYS A 83 -3.94 5.14 -11.52
CA LYS A 83 -3.54 5.07 -12.93
C LYS A 83 -4.68 4.60 -13.84
N THR A 84 -5.49 3.65 -13.38
CA THR A 84 -6.48 2.97 -14.22
C THR A 84 -7.93 3.39 -13.95
N GLY A 85 -8.21 3.97 -12.80
CA GLY A 85 -9.59 4.23 -12.34
C GLY A 85 -10.33 2.98 -11.88
N CYS A 86 -9.64 1.84 -11.79
CA CYS A 86 -10.19 0.59 -11.30
C CYS A 86 -10.45 0.68 -9.79
N ASP A 87 -11.49 -0.01 -9.31
CA ASP A 87 -11.78 -0.13 -7.88
C ASP A 87 -10.94 -1.27 -7.29
N VAL A 88 -9.94 -0.94 -6.49
CA VAL A 88 -9.00 -1.90 -5.94
C VAL A 88 -9.28 -2.14 -4.46
N THR A 89 -9.46 -3.41 -4.09
CA THR A 89 -9.56 -3.85 -2.71
C THR A 89 -8.28 -4.60 -2.34
N GLY A 90 -7.62 -4.17 -1.27
CA GLY A 90 -6.45 -4.86 -0.74
C GLY A 90 -6.78 -5.65 0.52
N ILE A 91 -6.14 -6.80 0.68
CA ILE A 91 -6.20 -7.60 1.91
C ILE A 91 -4.80 -7.97 2.36
N ASP A 92 -4.59 -8.02 3.67
CA ASP A 92 -3.30 -8.39 4.26
C ASP A 92 -3.50 -8.99 5.65
N LEU A 93 -2.60 -9.89 6.06
CA LEU A 93 -2.63 -10.51 7.39
C LEU A 93 -2.23 -9.55 8.50
N THR A 94 -1.43 -8.55 8.17
CA THR A 94 -0.87 -7.62 9.16
C THR A 94 -1.83 -6.47 9.41
N LYS A 95 -2.50 -6.50 10.55
CA LYS A 95 -3.54 -5.52 10.91
C LYS A 95 -3.03 -4.07 10.84
N SER A 96 -1.83 -3.79 11.36
CA SER A 96 -1.29 -2.44 11.34
C SER A 96 -1.03 -1.93 9.92
N PHE A 97 -0.71 -2.82 8.98
CA PHE A 97 -0.58 -2.46 7.57
C PHE A 97 -1.93 -2.03 6.98
N VAL A 98 -3.00 -2.78 7.27
CA VAL A 98 -4.35 -2.46 6.77
C VAL A 98 -4.82 -1.12 7.34
N GLU A 99 -4.64 -0.91 8.64
CA GLU A 99 -5.01 0.35 9.31
C GLU A 99 -4.24 1.53 8.72
N THR A 100 -2.92 1.38 8.57
CA THR A 100 -2.06 2.40 7.96
C THR A 100 -2.48 2.67 6.53
N GLY A 101 -2.69 1.62 5.74
CA GLY A 101 -3.13 1.74 4.34
C GLY A 101 -4.44 2.50 4.21
N ASN A 102 -5.40 2.23 5.08
CA ASN A 102 -6.69 2.94 5.09
C ASN A 102 -6.51 4.44 5.41
N HIS A 103 -5.63 4.78 6.34
CA HIS A 103 -5.31 6.17 6.63
C HIS A 103 -4.65 6.87 5.45
N LEU A 104 -3.73 6.21 4.78
CA LEU A 104 -3.01 6.75 3.63
C LEU A 104 -3.90 6.87 2.38
N SER A 105 -4.99 6.13 2.31
CA SER A 105 -5.85 6.04 1.11
C SER A 105 -7.11 6.91 1.18
N ARG A 106 -7.23 7.72 2.19
CA ARG A 106 -8.41 8.61 2.37
C ARG A 106 -8.50 9.72 1.34
#